data_4ebab2142e778c76e3f5e2687a4e73d4
#
_entry.id   4ebab2142e778c76e3f5e2687a4e73d4
#
_cell.length_a   1.000
_cell.length_b   1.000
_cell.length_c   1.000
_cell.angle_alpha   90.00
_cell.angle_beta   90.00
_cell.angle_gamma   90.00
#
_symmetry.space_group_name_H-M   'P 1'
#
loop_
_entity.id
_entity.type
_entity.pdbx_description
1 polymer ?
#
loop_
_entity_poly.entity_id
_entity_poly.type
_entity_poly.pdbx_seq_one_letter_code
_entity_poly.pdbx_strand_id
1 'polypeptide(L)'
;RTFFSNDYASGWKYFSFKKGNFIETPAKPNESLDWDVAFNRYYVKTNSGTSGKGKGGCIDSEETGFDAVTVDKNAAFTVDDSLSIMTTMGKNGKDSYNPEIECEGSNSWAWYKYMEGVWYYNHHVFIFRSADGQNCAKVIFDTYKDQMGNSGHITFRYIYDGEQDADIEQPKEPEQPEEPAPAGVTKDTVVSNYMGGHRWHYYSFAKGELVDMTDEEAAESLEWDIAFDRNYIRTNSGEGCKGNGGALDMNKTEFDDVPNLPTSGYEKDKTATIQNSPMSSQKEIETAINPAFVCHEVEGTWFYVAGMGGGYEYNNNVFGILCADGTTKAKLIMRSYGSS
;
A
#
# COMPACT_ATOMS: atom_id res chain seq x y z
N ARG A 1 -3.47 6.05 -7.59
CA ARG A 1 -2.12 5.71 -8.09
C ARG A 1 -1.17 5.58 -6.92
N THR A 2 -0.31 4.56 -6.93
CA THR A 2 0.77 4.35 -5.95
C THR A 2 2.08 4.19 -6.71
N PHE A 3 3.16 4.79 -6.23
CA PHE A 3 4.48 4.65 -6.84
C PHE A 3 5.59 4.96 -5.85
N PHE A 4 6.78 4.39 -6.08
CA PHE A 4 7.98 4.64 -5.27
C PHE A 4 8.65 5.95 -5.67
N SER A 5 8.86 6.84 -4.71
CA SER A 5 9.43 8.18 -4.90
C SER A 5 10.65 8.48 -4.02
N ASN A 6 11.10 7.55 -3.19
CA ASN A 6 12.06 7.81 -2.11
C ASN A 6 13.53 7.85 -2.53
N ASP A 7 13.82 7.70 -3.81
CA ASP A 7 15.20 7.78 -4.29
C ASP A 7 15.47 9.17 -4.87
N TYR A 8 16.11 10.02 -4.06
CA TYR A 8 16.54 11.35 -4.52
C TYR A 8 17.50 11.25 -5.72
N ALA A 9 18.34 10.21 -5.77
CA ALA A 9 19.29 10.01 -6.86
C ALA A 9 18.63 9.65 -8.19
N SER A 10 17.45 9.03 -8.17
CA SER A 10 16.66 8.74 -9.38
C SER A 10 15.95 9.97 -9.96
N GLY A 11 15.97 11.09 -9.24
CA GLY A 11 15.41 12.35 -9.71
C GLY A 11 13.88 12.42 -9.65
N TRP A 12 13.34 13.36 -10.41
CA TRP A 12 11.91 13.60 -10.48
C TRP A 12 11.20 12.59 -11.38
N LYS A 13 10.03 12.12 -10.95
CA LYS A 13 9.12 11.27 -11.71
C LYS A 13 7.94 12.10 -12.21
N TYR A 14 7.74 12.14 -13.51
CA TYR A 14 6.81 13.05 -14.19
C TYR A 14 5.49 12.35 -14.50
N PHE A 15 4.37 13.02 -14.23
CA PHE A 15 3.01 12.51 -14.44
C PHE A 15 2.20 13.47 -15.30
N SER A 16 1.38 12.93 -16.19
CA SER A 16 0.41 13.69 -16.99
C SER A 16 -1.02 13.28 -16.64
N PHE A 17 -1.85 14.23 -16.24
CA PHE A 17 -3.27 13.99 -15.97
C PHE A 17 -4.01 13.56 -17.23
N LYS A 18 -3.66 14.14 -18.37
CA LYS A 18 -4.24 13.78 -19.67
C LYS A 18 -3.94 12.34 -20.05
N LYS A 19 -2.69 11.91 -19.90
CA LYS A 19 -2.29 10.51 -20.14
C LYS A 19 -2.71 9.57 -19.01
N GLY A 20 -3.12 10.11 -17.85
CA GLY A 20 -3.47 9.33 -16.66
C GLY A 20 -2.31 8.49 -16.11
N ASN A 21 -1.07 8.80 -16.49
CA ASN A 21 0.08 7.94 -16.26
C ASN A 21 1.37 8.72 -16.03
N PHE A 22 2.37 8.02 -15.44
CA PHE A 22 3.75 8.47 -15.44
C PHE A 22 4.30 8.41 -16.87
N ILE A 23 5.13 9.38 -17.18
CA ILE A 23 5.81 9.46 -18.49
C ILE A 23 7.31 9.29 -18.31
N GLU A 24 8.00 8.92 -19.36
CA GLU A 24 9.45 8.97 -19.39
C GLU A 24 9.94 10.38 -19.07
N THR A 25 11.06 10.48 -18.33
CA THR A 25 11.64 11.78 -18.01
C THR A 25 11.96 12.54 -19.30
N PRO A 26 11.33 13.68 -19.55
CA PRO A 26 11.63 14.47 -20.75
C PRO A 26 13.11 14.86 -20.77
N ALA A 27 13.72 14.87 -21.96
CA ALA A 27 15.13 15.28 -22.12
C ALA A 27 15.40 16.70 -21.58
N LYS A 28 14.38 17.56 -21.66
CA LYS A 28 14.38 18.92 -21.09
C LYS A 28 13.04 19.16 -20.39
N PRO A 29 12.88 18.72 -19.14
CA PRO A 29 11.62 18.83 -18.43
C PRO A 29 11.08 20.26 -18.30
N ASN A 30 11.96 21.23 -18.11
CA ASN A 30 11.60 22.64 -18.00
C ASN A 30 11.13 23.29 -19.32
N GLU A 31 11.38 22.63 -20.47
CA GLU A 31 10.92 23.07 -21.79
C GLU A 31 9.73 22.25 -22.32
N SER A 32 9.40 21.10 -21.72
CA SER A 32 8.30 20.23 -22.13
C SER A 32 6.97 20.64 -21.51
N LEU A 33 5.88 20.44 -22.22
CA LEU A 33 4.49 20.53 -21.74
C LEU A 33 3.84 19.15 -21.57
N ASP A 34 4.60 18.06 -21.72
CA ASP A 34 4.08 16.71 -21.69
C ASP A 34 3.74 16.20 -20.27
N TRP A 35 4.11 16.95 -19.25
CA TRP A 35 3.87 16.60 -17.85
C TRP A 35 3.15 17.73 -17.11
N ASP A 36 2.36 17.38 -16.11
CA ASP A 36 1.60 18.33 -15.32
C ASP A 36 2.15 18.46 -13.90
N VAL A 37 2.48 17.34 -13.28
CA VAL A 37 3.07 17.27 -11.94
C VAL A 37 4.26 16.31 -11.92
N ALA A 38 5.18 16.53 -10.99
CA ALA A 38 6.28 15.60 -10.79
C ALA A 38 6.59 15.45 -9.30
N PHE A 39 7.18 14.30 -8.96
CA PHE A 39 7.39 13.86 -7.60
C PHE A 39 8.86 13.48 -7.39
N ASN A 40 9.40 13.90 -6.25
CA ASN A 40 10.67 13.42 -5.75
C ASN A 40 10.58 13.30 -4.23
N ARG A 41 10.61 12.08 -3.72
CA ARG A 41 10.26 11.79 -2.35
C ARG A 41 8.84 12.33 -2.06
N TYR A 42 8.65 13.11 -0.98
CA TYR A 42 7.38 13.77 -0.66
C TYR A 42 7.24 15.17 -1.27
N TYR A 43 8.24 15.64 -2.03
CA TYR A 43 8.15 16.91 -2.74
C TYR A 43 7.35 16.77 -4.03
N VAL A 44 6.52 17.77 -4.29
CA VAL A 44 5.66 17.83 -5.47
C VAL A 44 5.88 19.13 -6.20
N LYS A 45 6.09 19.07 -7.50
CA LYS A 45 6.17 20.25 -8.36
C LYS A 45 5.15 20.20 -9.48
N THR A 46 4.78 21.37 -9.97
CA THR A 46 3.90 21.56 -11.11
C THR A 46 4.71 22.06 -12.31
N ASN A 47 4.18 21.88 -13.50
CA ASN A 47 4.81 22.45 -14.70
C ASN A 47 4.51 23.93 -14.77
N SER A 48 5.21 24.70 -13.92
CA SER A 48 5.03 26.16 -13.77
C SER A 48 6.25 26.83 -13.15
N GLY A 49 6.26 28.14 -13.11
CA GLY A 49 7.25 28.93 -12.38
C GLY A 49 8.69 28.54 -12.68
N THR A 50 9.45 28.21 -11.64
CA THR A 50 10.86 27.79 -11.77
C THR A 50 11.05 26.33 -12.25
N SER A 51 9.99 25.52 -12.24
CA SER A 51 10.03 24.11 -12.63
C SER A 51 9.80 23.86 -14.11
N GLY A 52 9.06 24.74 -14.79
CA GLY A 52 8.72 24.55 -16.19
C GLY A 52 8.05 25.75 -16.83
N LYS A 53 8.00 25.74 -18.16
CA LYS A 53 7.38 26.82 -18.97
C LYS A 53 5.84 26.70 -19.05
N GLY A 54 5.26 25.65 -18.48
CA GLY A 54 3.83 25.45 -18.49
C GLY A 54 3.06 26.49 -17.69
N LYS A 55 1.76 26.46 -17.81
CA LYS A 55 0.80 27.30 -17.07
C LYS A 55 0.21 26.59 -15.87
N GLY A 56 0.85 25.54 -15.40
CA GLY A 56 0.45 24.76 -14.23
C GLY A 56 0.35 25.59 -12.96
N GLY A 57 0.17 24.94 -11.86
CA GLY A 57 0.09 25.53 -10.51
C GLY A 57 -0.83 24.71 -9.62
N CYS A 58 -0.86 25.05 -8.36
CA CYS A 58 -1.65 24.36 -7.35
C CYS A 58 -2.43 25.33 -6.45
N ILE A 59 -3.53 24.88 -5.90
CA ILE A 59 -4.30 25.51 -4.82
C ILE A 59 -4.61 24.42 -3.80
N ASP A 60 -4.30 24.62 -2.53
CA ASP A 60 -4.86 23.83 -1.44
C ASP A 60 -6.27 24.37 -1.14
N SER A 61 -7.28 23.52 -1.26
CA SER A 61 -8.66 23.91 -0.98
C SER A 61 -9.03 23.86 0.51
N GLU A 62 -8.16 23.29 1.35
CA GLU A 62 -8.41 22.99 2.76
C GLU A 62 -9.59 22.01 3.00
N GLU A 63 -10.26 21.55 1.96
CA GLU A 63 -11.37 20.59 2.01
C GLU A 63 -10.84 19.16 1.86
N THR A 64 -11.51 18.19 2.48
CA THR A 64 -11.07 16.76 2.49
C THR A 64 -11.88 15.85 1.58
N GLY A 65 -12.91 16.37 0.90
CA GLY A 65 -13.79 15.64 -0.02
C GLY A 65 -13.84 16.23 -1.42
N PHE A 66 -13.75 15.41 -2.45
CA PHE A 66 -13.83 15.88 -3.84
C PHE A 66 -15.11 16.65 -4.16
N ASP A 67 -16.23 16.26 -3.53
CA ASP A 67 -17.55 16.86 -3.78
C ASP A 67 -17.70 18.25 -3.12
N ALA A 68 -16.91 18.54 -2.09
CA ALA A 68 -16.89 19.85 -1.42
C ALA A 68 -16.20 20.93 -2.26
N VAL A 69 -15.38 20.54 -3.25
CA VAL A 69 -14.53 21.45 -4.01
C VAL A 69 -15.08 21.73 -5.40
N THR A 70 -15.35 22.99 -5.67
CA THR A 70 -15.65 23.50 -7.03
C THR A 70 -14.38 24.11 -7.63
N VAL A 71 -14.04 23.71 -8.84
CA VAL A 71 -12.85 24.21 -9.55
C VAL A 71 -13.16 25.51 -10.26
N ASP A 72 -12.47 26.60 -9.89
CA ASP A 72 -12.41 27.82 -10.70
C ASP A 72 -11.09 27.85 -11.49
N LYS A 73 -11.18 27.62 -12.80
CA LYS A 73 -10.00 27.63 -13.69
C LYS A 73 -9.31 29.00 -13.78
N ASN A 74 -10.00 30.08 -13.40
CA ASN A 74 -9.49 31.44 -13.41
C ASN A 74 -8.91 31.89 -12.07
N ALA A 75 -8.97 31.03 -11.06
CA ALA A 75 -8.37 31.33 -9.75
C ALA A 75 -6.87 31.57 -9.86
N ALA A 76 -6.31 32.24 -8.87
CA ALA A 76 -4.88 32.47 -8.76
C ALA A 76 -4.20 31.18 -8.25
N PHE A 77 -3.63 30.41 -9.17
CA PHE A 77 -2.85 29.22 -8.82
C PHE A 77 -1.45 29.62 -8.35
N THR A 78 -1.01 29.03 -7.25
CA THR A 78 0.37 29.14 -6.77
C THR A 78 1.29 28.39 -7.73
N VAL A 79 2.34 29.07 -8.21
CA VAL A 79 3.33 28.50 -9.11
C VAL A 79 4.59 28.07 -8.35
N ASP A 80 5.38 27.21 -8.95
CA ASP A 80 6.60 26.68 -8.36
C ASP A 80 7.66 27.76 -8.17
N ASP A 81 8.40 27.65 -7.07
CA ASP A 81 9.54 28.51 -6.74
C ASP A 81 10.76 27.67 -6.33
N SER A 82 11.93 28.32 -6.28
CA SER A 82 13.19 27.70 -5.84
C SER A 82 13.27 27.71 -4.32
N LEU A 83 12.97 26.58 -3.72
CA LEU A 83 12.84 26.42 -2.28
C LEU A 83 13.90 25.48 -1.70
N SER A 84 14.01 25.45 -0.38
CA SER A 84 14.88 24.50 0.30
C SER A 84 14.32 23.08 0.23
N ILE A 85 15.18 22.11 -0.04
CA ILE A 85 14.83 20.69 -0.13
C ILE A 85 15.87 19.87 0.66
N MET A 86 15.40 18.88 1.37
CA MET A 86 16.28 17.91 2.01
C MET A 86 16.77 16.90 0.98
N THR A 87 18.04 16.95 0.61
CA THR A 87 18.63 16.08 -0.43
C THR A 87 19.10 14.75 0.10
N THR A 88 19.73 14.74 1.28
CA THR A 88 20.17 13.54 2.01
C THR A 88 20.07 13.83 3.50
N MET A 89 20.19 12.81 4.36
CA MET A 89 20.14 13.01 5.80
C MET A 89 21.05 14.16 6.25
N GLY A 90 20.43 15.24 6.77
CA GLY A 90 21.11 16.41 7.31
C GLY A 90 21.73 17.38 6.29
N LYS A 91 21.50 17.19 4.98
CA LYS A 91 21.95 18.13 3.95
C LYS A 91 20.76 18.80 3.28
N ASN A 92 20.77 20.12 3.27
CA ASN A 92 19.80 20.92 2.54
C ASN A 92 20.37 21.35 1.19
N GLY A 93 19.54 21.28 0.16
CA GLY A 93 19.79 21.84 -1.17
C GLY A 93 18.73 22.87 -1.51
N LYS A 94 18.74 23.30 -2.78
CA LYS A 94 17.64 24.05 -3.38
C LYS A 94 17.16 23.29 -4.60
N ASP A 95 15.85 23.23 -4.76
CA ASP A 95 15.20 22.70 -5.94
C ASP A 95 13.88 23.45 -6.16
N SER A 96 13.28 23.24 -7.31
CA SER A 96 12.00 23.87 -7.64
C SER A 96 10.87 22.93 -7.26
N TYR A 97 9.93 23.42 -6.45
CA TYR A 97 8.67 22.71 -6.15
C TYR A 97 7.57 23.71 -5.79
N ASN A 98 6.34 23.22 -5.64
CA ASN A 98 5.20 24.10 -5.39
C ASN A 98 5.07 24.42 -3.89
N PRO A 99 5.09 25.70 -3.49
CA PRO A 99 4.98 26.08 -2.08
C PRO A 99 3.61 25.80 -1.45
N GLU A 100 2.56 25.63 -2.24
CA GLU A 100 1.21 25.27 -1.75
C GLU A 100 1.15 23.84 -1.22
N ILE A 101 2.09 22.97 -1.68
CA ILE A 101 2.13 21.57 -1.30
C ILE A 101 3.29 21.39 -0.34
N GLU A 102 3.14 21.93 0.85
CA GLU A 102 4.17 21.87 1.88
C GLU A 102 4.41 20.44 2.39
N CYS A 103 5.65 20.19 2.79
CA CYS A 103 6.12 18.92 3.34
C CYS A 103 6.73 19.09 4.74
N GLU A 104 6.60 20.26 5.32
CA GLU A 104 7.15 20.63 6.63
C GLU A 104 6.11 21.39 7.44
N GLY A 105 5.55 20.76 8.46
CA GLY A 105 4.58 21.37 9.36
C GLY A 105 3.27 20.58 9.49
N SER A 106 2.46 20.96 10.45
CA SER A 106 1.28 20.20 10.87
C SER A 106 0.11 20.21 9.87
N ASN A 107 0.17 21.07 8.86
CA ASN A 107 -0.87 21.16 7.81
C ASN A 107 -0.39 20.72 6.44
N SER A 108 0.79 20.10 6.37
CA SER A 108 1.35 19.59 5.12
C SER A 108 0.55 18.42 4.59
N TRP A 109 0.60 18.17 3.27
CA TRP A 109 0.02 16.96 2.71
C TRP A 109 0.63 15.70 3.34
N ALA A 110 1.96 15.72 3.67
CA ALA A 110 2.65 14.67 4.40
C ALA A 110 3.63 15.28 5.40
N TRP A 111 3.52 14.93 6.65
CA TRP A 111 4.36 15.43 7.73
C TRP A 111 4.86 14.28 8.61
N TYR A 112 6.18 14.16 8.74
CA TYR A 112 6.80 13.17 9.61
C TYR A 112 7.05 13.74 11.00
N LYS A 113 6.33 13.28 12.00
CA LYS A 113 6.56 13.64 13.39
C LYS A 113 7.66 12.78 13.97
N TYR A 114 8.89 13.29 13.91
CA TYR A 114 10.11 12.55 14.23
C TYR A 114 10.08 11.88 15.61
N MET A 115 9.56 12.58 16.63
CA MET A 115 9.49 12.06 18.01
C MET A 115 8.50 10.89 18.17
N GLU A 116 7.53 10.78 17.31
CA GLU A 116 6.52 9.72 17.30
C GLU A 116 6.80 8.65 16.25
N GLY A 117 7.70 8.91 15.31
CA GLY A 117 8.03 7.99 14.23
C GLY A 117 6.89 7.78 13.23
N VAL A 118 5.94 8.73 13.14
CA VAL A 118 4.70 8.59 12.37
C VAL A 118 4.57 9.68 11.31
N TRP A 119 4.03 9.31 10.15
CA TRP A 119 3.58 10.23 9.13
C TRP A 119 2.14 10.65 9.38
N TYR A 120 1.87 11.95 9.26
CA TYR A 120 0.55 12.54 9.25
C TYR A 120 0.24 13.09 7.87
N TYR A 121 -1.03 13.16 7.51
CA TYR A 121 -1.51 13.64 6.23
C TYR A 121 -2.70 14.56 6.46
N ASN A 122 -2.79 15.66 5.73
CA ASN A 122 -3.95 16.55 5.83
C ASN A 122 -5.16 16.03 5.03
N HIS A 123 -4.91 15.17 4.03
CA HIS A 123 -5.91 14.65 3.09
C HIS A 123 -6.73 15.76 2.40
N HIS A 124 -6.18 16.95 2.26
CA HIS A 124 -6.84 18.03 1.54
C HIS A 124 -6.99 17.70 0.06
N VAL A 125 -8.00 18.29 -0.56
CA VAL A 125 -8.13 18.32 -2.01
C VAL A 125 -7.25 19.44 -2.55
N PHE A 126 -6.20 19.07 -3.25
CA PHE A 126 -5.38 20.01 -4.01
C PHE A 126 -5.93 20.14 -5.43
N ILE A 127 -6.03 21.37 -5.94
CA ILE A 127 -6.45 21.65 -7.31
C ILE A 127 -5.19 21.96 -8.13
N PHE A 128 -4.86 21.07 -9.05
CA PHE A 128 -3.76 21.24 -9.99
C PHE A 128 -4.27 21.73 -11.34
N ARG A 129 -3.69 22.78 -11.87
CA ARG A 129 -3.91 23.19 -13.26
C ARG A 129 -2.90 22.49 -14.17
N SER A 130 -3.37 21.96 -15.32
CA SER A 130 -2.53 21.27 -16.30
C SER A 130 -1.47 22.21 -16.93
N ALA A 131 -0.42 21.63 -17.48
CA ALA A 131 0.70 22.35 -18.06
C ALA A 131 0.28 23.30 -19.20
N ASP A 132 -0.74 22.96 -19.96
CA ASP A 132 -1.32 23.81 -21.02
C ASP A 132 -2.24 24.90 -20.48
N GLY A 133 -2.65 24.81 -19.21
CA GLY A 133 -3.53 25.74 -18.53
C GLY A 133 -5.01 25.61 -18.89
N GLN A 134 -5.41 24.54 -19.57
CA GLN A 134 -6.80 24.38 -20.07
C GLN A 134 -7.68 23.62 -19.09
N ASN A 135 -7.12 22.68 -18.34
CA ASN A 135 -7.85 21.76 -17.49
C ASN A 135 -7.28 21.73 -16.08
N CYS A 136 -8.05 21.16 -15.17
CA CYS A 136 -7.67 20.98 -13.78
C CYS A 136 -7.86 19.55 -13.31
N ALA A 137 -7.08 19.15 -12.31
CA ALA A 137 -7.26 17.92 -11.58
C ALA A 137 -7.46 18.24 -10.10
N LYS A 138 -8.48 17.65 -9.48
CA LYS A 138 -8.60 17.58 -8.02
C LYS A 138 -7.83 16.35 -7.56
N VAL A 139 -6.92 16.51 -6.61
CA VAL A 139 -6.03 15.44 -6.13
C VAL A 139 -6.10 15.36 -4.62
N ILE A 140 -6.21 14.15 -4.08
CA ILE A 140 -6.00 13.87 -2.66
C ILE A 140 -4.80 12.94 -2.55
N PHE A 141 -3.83 13.31 -1.75
CA PHE A 141 -2.73 12.44 -1.37
C PHE A 141 -3.15 11.60 -0.18
N ASP A 142 -3.21 10.28 -0.36
CA ASP A 142 -3.69 9.36 0.68
C ASP A 142 -2.58 8.98 1.65
N THR A 143 -1.37 8.71 1.16
CA THR A 143 -0.25 8.30 2.01
C THR A 143 1.10 8.47 1.32
N TYR A 144 2.16 8.58 2.13
CA TYR A 144 3.57 8.47 1.71
C TYR A 144 4.15 7.09 2.04
N LYS A 145 3.29 6.11 2.23
CA LYS A 145 3.68 4.73 2.52
C LYS A 145 3.11 3.79 1.47
N ASP A 146 3.84 2.71 1.22
CA ASP A 146 3.27 1.59 0.49
C ASP A 146 2.24 0.83 1.33
N GLN A 147 1.63 -0.17 0.73
CA GLN A 147 0.68 -1.05 1.41
C GLN A 147 1.29 -1.79 2.61
N MET A 148 2.60 -1.78 2.74
CA MET A 148 3.35 -2.47 3.79
C MET A 148 3.83 -1.51 4.90
N GLY A 149 3.51 -0.23 4.78
CA GLY A 149 3.90 0.80 5.74
C GLY A 149 5.31 1.35 5.54
N ASN A 150 6.05 0.96 4.47
CA ASN A 150 7.35 1.55 4.14
C ASN A 150 7.16 2.95 3.59
N SER A 151 7.92 3.90 4.11
CA SER A 151 7.92 5.27 3.60
C SER A 151 8.57 5.34 2.21
N GLY A 152 8.15 6.32 1.43
CA GLY A 152 8.72 6.56 0.11
C GLY A 152 7.77 6.28 -1.04
N HIS A 153 6.57 5.83 -0.75
CA HIS A 153 5.55 5.51 -1.73
C HIS A 153 4.41 6.52 -1.63
N ILE A 154 4.23 7.33 -2.67
CA ILE A 154 3.11 8.25 -2.75
C ILE A 154 1.92 7.53 -3.34
N THR A 155 0.80 7.53 -2.60
CA THR A 155 -0.50 7.12 -3.12
C THR A 155 -1.40 8.35 -3.22
N PHE A 156 -2.02 8.54 -4.39
CA PHE A 156 -2.95 9.62 -4.61
C PHE A 156 -4.13 9.21 -5.48
N ARG A 157 -5.26 9.84 -5.24
CA ARG A 157 -6.48 9.75 -6.05
C ARG A 157 -6.72 11.09 -6.74
N TYR A 158 -7.27 11.07 -7.94
CA TYR A 158 -7.58 12.31 -8.64
C TYR A 158 -8.81 12.21 -9.53
N ILE A 159 -9.40 13.38 -9.79
CA ILE A 159 -10.45 13.59 -10.79
C ILE A 159 -9.94 14.67 -11.73
N TYR A 160 -9.84 14.36 -13.02
CA TYR A 160 -9.41 15.29 -14.06
C TYR A 160 -10.58 15.72 -14.91
N ASP A 161 -10.74 17.02 -15.17
CA ASP A 161 -11.87 17.61 -15.90
C ASP A 161 -11.65 17.69 -17.42
N GLY A 162 -10.48 17.28 -17.92
CA GLY A 162 -10.19 17.20 -19.34
C GLY A 162 -10.44 15.80 -19.91
N GLU A 163 -10.41 15.71 -21.25
CA GLU A 163 -10.42 14.42 -21.93
C GLU A 163 -9.09 13.69 -21.65
N GLN A 164 -9.18 12.46 -21.20
CA GLN A 164 -8.02 11.58 -21.06
C GLN A 164 -7.80 10.81 -22.37
N ASP A 165 -6.54 10.56 -22.70
CA ASP A 165 -6.18 9.79 -23.87
C ASP A 165 -6.78 8.37 -23.78
N ALA A 166 -7.37 7.86 -24.88
CA ALA A 166 -8.16 6.62 -24.88
C ALA A 166 -7.33 5.33 -24.58
N ASP A 167 -6.00 5.43 -24.65
CA ASP A 167 -5.07 4.34 -24.36
C ASP A 167 -4.51 4.44 -22.92
N ILE A 168 -5.37 4.74 -21.95
CA ILE A 168 -4.97 4.56 -20.55
C ILE A 168 -5.01 3.06 -20.25
N GLU A 169 -4.01 2.33 -20.72
CA GLU A 169 -3.59 1.16 -19.98
C GLU A 169 -3.22 1.67 -18.57
N GLN A 170 -4.00 1.28 -17.57
CA GLN A 170 -3.56 1.50 -16.20
C GLN A 170 -2.13 1.00 -16.13
N PRO A 171 -1.16 1.79 -15.60
CA PRO A 171 0.17 1.26 -15.43
C PRO A 171 -0.01 -0.01 -14.61
N LYS A 172 0.19 -1.12 -15.26
CA LYS A 172 0.58 -2.29 -14.55
C LYS A 172 1.83 -1.87 -13.79
N GLU A 173 1.80 -2.01 -12.46
CA GLU A 173 2.99 -2.08 -11.62
C GLU A 173 4.06 -2.81 -12.44
N PRO A 174 5.35 -2.39 -12.47
CA PRO A 174 6.34 -3.12 -13.27
C PRO A 174 6.22 -4.58 -12.88
N GLU A 175 5.52 -5.32 -13.73
CA GLU A 175 5.39 -6.75 -13.57
C GLU A 175 6.82 -7.29 -13.66
N GLN A 176 7.34 -7.79 -12.54
CA GLN A 176 8.10 -9.03 -12.69
C GLN A 176 7.25 -9.91 -13.60
N PRO A 177 7.85 -10.56 -14.65
CA PRO A 177 7.06 -11.38 -15.54
C PRO A 177 6.27 -12.39 -14.70
N GLU A 178 5.02 -12.04 -14.41
CA GLU A 178 4.09 -12.96 -13.79
C GLU A 178 3.74 -13.94 -14.88
N GLU A 179 4.11 -15.18 -14.69
CA GLU A 179 3.43 -16.26 -15.39
C GLU A 179 1.92 -16.03 -15.16
N PRO A 180 1.08 -16.05 -16.22
CA PRO A 180 -0.35 -15.84 -16.06
C PRO A 180 -0.86 -16.82 -15.01
N ALA A 181 -1.49 -16.30 -13.96
CA ALA A 181 -2.08 -17.12 -12.92
C ALA A 181 -3.02 -18.14 -13.59
N PRO A 182 -2.93 -19.41 -13.24
CA PRO A 182 -3.82 -20.42 -13.78
C PRO A 182 -5.29 -19.99 -13.63
N ALA A 183 -6.14 -20.29 -14.59
CA ALA A 183 -7.55 -19.88 -14.55
C ALA A 183 -8.19 -20.32 -13.22
N GLY A 184 -8.77 -19.38 -12.48
CA GLY A 184 -9.37 -19.63 -11.16
C GLY A 184 -8.46 -19.33 -9.97
N VAL A 185 -7.23 -18.83 -10.17
CA VAL A 185 -6.36 -18.34 -9.10
C VAL A 185 -6.54 -16.83 -8.92
N THR A 186 -6.79 -16.39 -7.71
CA THR A 186 -6.84 -14.97 -7.33
C THR A 186 -5.56 -14.62 -6.58
N LYS A 187 -4.93 -13.51 -6.92
CA LYS A 187 -3.83 -12.91 -6.15
C LYS A 187 -4.37 -11.76 -5.33
N ASP A 188 -4.03 -11.73 -4.08
CA ASP A 188 -4.44 -10.68 -3.16
C ASP A 188 -3.30 -10.26 -2.23
N THR A 189 -3.40 -9.06 -1.67
CA THR A 189 -2.42 -8.52 -0.73
C THR A 189 -3.13 -8.02 0.52
N VAL A 190 -2.79 -8.62 1.65
CA VAL A 190 -3.28 -8.18 2.95
C VAL A 190 -2.24 -7.30 3.62
N VAL A 191 -2.64 -6.08 3.95
CA VAL A 191 -1.77 -5.08 4.57
C VAL A 191 -1.93 -5.11 6.09
N SER A 192 -0.84 -5.35 6.79
CA SER A 192 -0.78 -5.33 8.25
C SER A 192 0.31 -4.38 8.74
N ASN A 193 -0.01 -3.51 9.69
CA ASN A 193 0.91 -2.48 10.16
C ASN A 193 1.76 -2.98 11.33
N TYR A 194 3.03 -3.31 11.07
CA TYR A 194 3.97 -3.76 12.09
C TYR A 194 4.13 -2.79 13.28
N MET A 195 4.07 -1.49 13.04
CA MET A 195 4.23 -0.46 14.08
C MET A 195 2.93 -0.11 14.79
N GLY A 196 1.78 -0.43 14.21
CA GLY A 196 0.45 -0.03 14.68
C GLY A 196 -0.13 -0.85 15.81
N GLY A 197 0.58 -1.87 16.30
CA GLY A 197 0.08 -2.81 17.28
C GLY A 197 -0.60 -4.03 16.67
N HIS A 198 -1.00 -4.95 17.50
CA HIS A 198 -1.72 -6.15 17.10
C HIS A 198 -3.10 -5.78 16.52
N ARG A 199 -3.38 -6.28 15.33
CA ARG A 199 -4.68 -6.16 14.66
C ARG A 199 -4.85 -7.27 13.65
N TRP A 200 -5.92 -8.03 13.76
CA TRP A 200 -6.30 -9.02 12.77
C TRP A 200 -6.98 -8.38 11.57
N HIS A 201 -6.65 -8.86 10.37
CA HIS A 201 -7.29 -8.54 9.10
C HIS A 201 -7.99 -9.80 8.59
N TYR A 202 -9.30 -9.79 8.62
CA TYR A 202 -10.14 -10.94 8.32
C TYR A 202 -10.43 -11.04 6.83
N TYR A 203 -10.28 -12.22 6.25
CA TYR A 203 -10.50 -12.48 4.82
C TYR A 203 -11.53 -13.60 4.62
N SER A 204 -12.42 -13.41 3.64
CA SER A 204 -13.41 -14.41 3.22
C SER A 204 -13.11 -14.93 1.82
N PHE A 205 -12.87 -16.21 1.68
CA PHE A 205 -12.68 -16.82 0.36
C PHE A 205 -13.96 -16.79 -0.47
N ALA A 206 -15.12 -16.85 0.17
CA ALA A 206 -16.41 -16.79 -0.54
C ALA A 206 -16.67 -15.40 -1.17
N LYS A 207 -16.23 -14.33 -0.48
CA LYS A 207 -16.34 -12.95 -0.97
C LYS A 207 -15.16 -12.54 -1.85
N GLY A 208 -14.00 -13.17 -1.66
CA GLY A 208 -12.74 -12.83 -2.33
C GLY A 208 -12.14 -11.51 -1.84
N GLU A 209 -12.41 -11.10 -0.59
CA GLU A 209 -12.02 -9.80 -0.04
C GLU A 209 -11.86 -9.82 1.47
N LEU A 210 -11.22 -8.77 2.00
CA LEU A 210 -11.19 -8.50 3.44
C LEU A 210 -12.58 -8.12 3.94
N VAL A 211 -12.91 -8.61 5.14
CA VAL A 211 -14.15 -8.30 5.85
C VAL A 211 -13.80 -7.39 7.02
N ASP A 212 -14.40 -6.20 7.06
CA ASP A 212 -14.19 -5.25 8.16
C ASP A 212 -15.03 -5.65 9.36
N MET A 213 -14.36 -6.06 10.44
CA MET A 213 -14.98 -6.44 11.70
C MET A 213 -13.97 -6.33 12.85
N THR A 214 -14.48 -6.15 14.06
CA THR A 214 -13.67 -6.21 15.29
C THR A 214 -13.36 -7.66 15.68
N ASP A 215 -12.40 -7.85 16.58
CA ASP A 215 -12.05 -9.19 17.09
C ASP A 215 -13.21 -9.86 17.82
N GLU A 216 -14.03 -9.08 18.52
CA GLU A 216 -15.24 -9.55 19.20
C GLU A 216 -16.32 -10.02 18.22
N GLU A 217 -16.54 -9.26 17.14
CA GLU A 217 -17.47 -9.64 16.08
C GLU A 217 -16.97 -10.89 15.35
N ALA A 218 -15.67 -10.95 15.06
CA ALA A 218 -15.05 -12.07 14.37
C ALA A 218 -15.15 -13.38 15.17
N ALA A 219 -15.06 -13.33 16.49
CA ALA A 219 -15.19 -14.50 17.34
C ALA A 219 -16.57 -15.19 17.18
N GLU A 220 -17.62 -14.42 16.93
CA GLU A 220 -19.00 -14.90 16.77
C GLU A 220 -19.45 -15.03 15.30
N SER A 221 -18.61 -14.68 14.34
CA SER A 221 -18.95 -14.65 12.92
C SER A 221 -18.44 -15.87 12.17
N LEU A 222 -19.18 -16.31 11.15
CA LEU A 222 -18.74 -17.28 10.13
C LEU A 222 -18.43 -16.62 8.79
N GLU A 223 -18.40 -15.29 8.73
CA GLU A 223 -18.22 -14.54 7.47
C GLU A 223 -16.75 -14.40 7.04
N TRP A 224 -15.81 -14.90 7.82
CA TRP A 224 -14.40 -14.92 7.49
C TRP A 224 -13.82 -16.32 7.64
N ASP A 225 -12.76 -16.62 6.93
CA ASP A 225 -12.14 -17.95 6.88
C ASP A 225 -10.71 -17.96 7.43
N ILE A 226 -9.93 -16.93 7.10
CA ILE A 226 -8.54 -16.76 7.51
C ILE A 226 -8.28 -15.32 7.91
N ALA A 227 -7.36 -15.08 8.83
CA ALA A 227 -6.97 -13.73 9.22
C ALA A 227 -5.47 -13.61 9.38
N PHE A 228 -4.99 -12.40 9.16
CA PHE A 228 -3.57 -12.04 9.11
C PHE A 228 -3.28 -10.91 10.09
N ASP A 229 -2.24 -11.06 10.89
CA ASP A 229 -1.60 -9.98 11.63
C ASP A 229 -0.10 -10.09 11.46
N ARG A 230 0.45 -9.23 10.61
CA ARG A 230 1.85 -9.32 10.22
C ARG A 230 2.17 -10.72 9.65
N ASN A 231 3.10 -11.44 10.22
CA ASN A 231 3.47 -12.81 9.84
C ASN A 231 2.66 -13.89 10.57
N TYR A 232 1.77 -13.52 11.47
CA TYR A 232 0.90 -14.46 12.18
C TYR A 232 -0.39 -14.69 11.39
N ILE A 233 -0.84 -15.92 11.39
CA ILE A 233 -2.02 -16.34 10.64
C ILE A 233 -2.91 -17.18 11.54
N ARG A 234 -4.20 -16.94 11.48
CA ARG A 234 -5.21 -17.75 12.12
C ARG A 234 -6.34 -18.08 11.17
N THR A 235 -7.09 -19.15 11.47
CA THR A 235 -8.28 -19.56 10.74
C THR A 235 -9.51 -19.38 11.61
N ASN A 236 -10.68 -19.33 11.02
CA ASN A 236 -11.90 -19.30 11.80
C ASN A 236 -12.17 -20.69 12.40
N SER A 237 -11.40 -21.01 13.45
CA SER A 237 -11.43 -22.34 14.09
C SER A 237 -10.89 -22.29 15.51
N GLY A 238 -11.06 -23.39 16.24
CA GLY A 238 -10.40 -23.64 17.52
C GLY A 238 -10.74 -22.64 18.61
N GLU A 239 -9.70 -22.21 19.34
CA GLU A 239 -9.87 -21.33 20.49
C GLU A 239 -10.21 -19.90 20.08
N GLY A 240 -11.28 -19.35 20.62
CA GLY A 240 -11.70 -17.96 20.41
C GLY A 240 -12.46 -17.69 19.11
N CYS A 241 -12.87 -18.71 18.36
CA CYS A 241 -13.68 -18.56 17.15
C CYS A 241 -14.80 -19.59 17.06
N LYS A 242 -15.91 -19.19 16.41
CA LYS A 242 -17.12 -20.00 16.27
C LYS A 242 -17.03 -21.01 15.14
N GLY A 243 -16.16 -20.77 14.15
CA GLY A 243 -16.07 -21.57 12.95
C GLY A 243 -15.47 -22.96 13.14
N ASN A 244 -15.64 -23.80 12.14
CA ASN A 244 -15.10 -25.15 12.08
C ASN A 244 -13.95 -25.29 11.07
N GLY A 245 -13.29 -24.18 10.74
CA GLY A 245 -12.19 -24.11 9.80
C GLY A 245 -10.91 -24.79 10.26
N GLY A 246 -9.84 -24.52 9.56
CA GLY A 246 -8.50 -25.01 9.87
C GLY A 246 -7.57 -24.91 8.67
N ALA A 247 -6.28 -25.20 8.88
CA ALA A 247 -5.28 -25.20 7.82
C ALA A 247 -4.42 -26.47 7.84
N LEU A 248 -3.84 -26.80 6.69
CA LEU A 248 -2.95 -27.92 6.51
C LEU A 248 -1.86 -27.56 5.51
N ASP A 249 -0.59 -27.66 5.91
CA ASP A 249 0.53 -27.57 4.98
C ASP A 249 0.60 -28.82 4.10
N MET A 250 0.50 -28.64 2.79
CA MET A 250 0.53 -29.74 1.82
C MET A 250 1.94 -30.17 1.42
N ASN A 251 2.98 -29.44 1.86
CA ASN A 251 4.38 -29.68 1.48
C ASN A 251 4.57 -29.77 -0.05
N LYS A 252 3.86 -28.97 -0.80
CA LYS A 252 3.92 -28.81 -2.25
C LYS A 252 3.98 -27.34 -2.59
N THR A 253 4.62 -26.95 -3.66
CA THR A 253 4.84 -25.55 -4.04
C THR A 253 3.97 -25.08 -5.20
N GLU A 254 3.25 -26.00 -5.86
CA GLU A 254 2.37 -25.67 -6.98
C GLU A 254 0.94 -26.17 -6.73
N PHE A 255 -0.05 -25.39 -7.12
CA PHE A 255 -1.47 -25.77 -6.96
C PHE A 255 -1.85 -27.05 -7.70
N ASP A 256 -1.19 -27.32 -8.83
CA ASP A 256 -1.44 -28.52 -9.65
C ASP A 256 -0.91 -29.79 -9.00
N ASP A 257 0.10 -29.69 -8.13
CA ASP A 257 0.61 -30.82 -7.33
C ASP A 257 -0.35 -31.24 -6.21
N VAL A 258 -1.40 -30.44 -5.98
CA VAL A 258 -2.46 -30.69 -4.99
C VAL A 258 -3.82 -30.69 -5.70
N PRO A 259 -4.11 -31.68 -6.53
CA PRO A 259 -5.37 -31.71 -7.30
C PRO A 259 -6.62 -31.78 -6.40
N ASN A 260 -6.50 -32.43 -5.25
CA ASN A 260 -7.59 -32.53 -4.28
C ASN A 260 -7.09 -32.25 -2.86
N LEU A 261 -7.86 -31.45 -2.13
CA LEU A 261 -7.63 -31.21 -0.71
C LEU A 261 -8.17 -32.37 0.14
N PRO A 262 -7.44 -32.80 1.20
CA PRO A 262 -7.87 -33.85 2.12
C PRO A 262 -9.24 -33.54 2.76
N THR A 263 -9.88 -34.55 3.26
CA THR A 263 -11.14 -34.43 4.00
C THR A 263 -10.94 -34.22 5.50
N SER A 264 -9.71 -34.40 6.00
CA SER A 264 -9.35 -34.30 7.41
C SER A 264 -7.88 -33.95 7.57
N GLY A 265 -7.41 -33.74 8.80
CA GLY A 265 -6.03 -33.43 9.10
C GLY A 265 -5.75 -31.93 9.22
N TYR A 266 -6.78 -31.10 9.11
CA TYR A 266 -6.63 -29.65 9.28
C TYR A 266 -6.35 -29.30 10.74
N GLU A 267 -5.26 -28.56 10.95
CA GLU A 267 -4.93 -28.01 12.25
C GLU A 267 -5.89 -26.87 12.60
N LYS A 268 -6.35 -26.89 13.86
CA LYS A 268 -7.18 -25.80 14.41
C LYS A 268 -6.31 -24.82 15.17
N ASP A 269 -6.80 -23.61 15.28
CA ASP A 269 -6.13 -22.55 16.03
C ASP A 269 -5.95 -22.93 17.50
N LYS A 270 -4.81 -22.52 18.06
CA LYS A 270 -4.43 -22.69 19.46
C LYS A 270 -3.90 -21.37 20.01
N THR A 271 -4.17 -21.14 21.27
CA THR A 271 -3.60 -19.99 21.98
C THR A 271 -2.08 -20.08 22.01
N ALA A 272 -1.43 -19.00 21.60
CA ALA A 272 0.02 -18.83 21.63
C ALA A 272 0.39 -17.41 22.04
N THR A 273 1.57 -17.26 22.61
CA THR A 273 2.17 -15.95 22.87
C THR A 273 2.85 -15.46 21.59
N ILE A 274 2.44 -14.29 21.10
CA ILE A 274 3.05 -13.66 19.93
C ILE A 274 3.66 -12.31 20.29
N GLN A 275 4.60 -11.86 19.47
CA GLN A 275 5.20 -10.53 19.62
C GLN A 275 4.17 -9.46 19.27
N ASN A 276 4.05 -8.46 20.14
CA ASN A 276 3.27 -7.27 19.84
C ASN A 276 4.10 -6.25 19.05
N SER A 277 3.54 -5.10 18.73
CA SER A 277 4.29 -4.00 18.11
C SER A 277 5.52 -3.61 18.95
N PRO A 278 6.67 -3.32 18.34
CA PRO A 278 7.83 -2.77 19.02
C PRO A 278 7.55 -1.48 19.79
N MET A 279 6.51 -0.74 19.39
CA MET A 279 6.10 0.51 20.03
C MET A 279 5.13 0.31 21.20
N SER A 280 4.58 -0.90 21.35
CA SER A 280 3.68 -1.21 22.47
C SER A 280 4.44 -1.32 23.78
N SER A 281 3.84 -0.86 24.87
CA SER A 281 4.33 -1.11 26.23
C SER A 281 4.20 -2.59 26.61
N GLN A 282 3.20 -3.28 26.11
CA GLN A 282 3.02 -4.73 26.21
C GLN A 282 3.72 -5.39 25.02
N LYS A 283 4.86 -6.03 25.27
CA LYS A 283 5.70 -6.62 24.21
C LYS A 283 5.15 -7.91 23.65
N GLU A 284 4.39 -8.65 24.41
CA GLU A 284 3.81 -9.94 24.04
C GLU A 284 2.32 -9.96 24.37
N ILE A 285 1.57 -10.66 23.55
CA ILE A 285 0.13 -10.89 23.75
C ILE A 285 -0.19 -12.37 23.55
N GLU A 286 -1.19 -12.85 24.25
CA GLU A 286 -1.78 -14.16 24.01
C GLU A 286 -2.92 -14.03 23.00
N THR A 287 -2.87 -14.80 21.94
CA THR A 287 -3.91 -14.85 20.90
C THR A 287 -3.95 -16.22 20.23
N ALA A 288 -5.06 -16.55 19.57
CA ALA A 288 -5.15 -17.77 18.80
C ALA A 288 -4.43 -17.63 17.47
N ILE A 289 -3.57 -18.59 17.13
CA ILE A 289 -2.90 -18.72 15.82
C ILE A 289 -3.01 -20.14 15.31
N ASN A 290 -2.88 -20.35 14.00
CA ASN A 290 -2.96 -21.66 13.42
C ASN A 290 -1.56 -22.32 13.34
N PRO A 291 -1.37 -23.52 13.93
CA PRO A 291 -0.07 -24.21 13.97
C PRO A 291 0.47 -24.63 12.59
N ALA A 292 -0.37 -24.74 11.56
CA ALA A 292 0.09 -25.04 10.21
C ALA A 292 0.95 -23.91 9.62
N PHE A 293 0.78 -22.69 10.13
CA PHE A 293 1.55 -21.51 9.69
C PHE A 293 2.65 -21.14 10.70
N VAL A 294 3.58 -22.06 10.92
CA VAL A 294 4.74 -21.75 11.75
C VAL A 294 5.61 -20.70 11.07
N CYS A 295 6.16 -19.78 11.84
CA CYS A 295 6.96 -18.68 11.33
C CYS A 295 8.10 -18.30 12.27
N HIS A 296 9.03 -17.46 11.80
CA HIS A 296 10.12 -16.78 12.48
C HIS A 296 11.42 -17.50 12.70
N GLU A 297 11.46 -18.59 13.46
CA GLU A 297 12.73 -19.11 13.96
C GLU A 297 13.10 -20.47 13.38
N VAL A 298 12.22 -21.05 12.58
CA VAL A 298 12.43 -22.39 12.03
C VAL A 298 12.54 -22.30 10.50
N GLU A 299 13.72 -22.65 10.00
CA GLU A 299 13.97 -22.79 8.56
C GLU A 299 12.96 -23.76 7.92
N GLY A 300 12.51 -23.45 6.71
CA GLY A 300 11.52 -24.25 5.99
C GLY A 300 10.06 -23.97 6.32
N THR A 301 9.78 -22.99 7.18
CA THR A 301 8.42 -22.52 7.48
C THR A 301 7.90 -21.55 6.44
N TRP A 302 6.60 -21.18 6.51
CA TRP A 302 6.05 -20.25 5.53
C TRP A 302 6.79 -18.90 5.51
N PHE A 303 7.34 -18.49 6.65
CA PHE A 303 8.09 -17.25 6.82
C PHE A 303 9.25 -17.45 7.79
N TYR A 304 10.47 -17.25 7.33
CA TYR A 304 11.70 -17.38 8.10
C TYR A 304 12.58 -16.13 7.94
N VAL A 305 13.20 -15.71 9.03
CA VAL A 305 14.15 -14.57 9.02
C VAL A 305 15.57 -15.12 9.10
N ALA A 306 16.31 -15.04 8.01
CA ALA A 306 17.66 -15.57 7.91
C ALA A 306 18.71 -14.70 8.65
N GLY A 307 18.73 -14.75 9.98
CA GLY A 307 19.76 -14.12 10.83
C GLY A 307 19.79 -12.57 10.80
N MET A 308 20.78 -11.97 11.48
CA MET A 308 20.98 -10.52 11.48
C MET A 308 21.45 -10.02 10.11
N GLY A 309 20.59 -9.27 9.41
CA GLY A 309 20.87 -8.75 8.06
C GLY A 309 20.59 -9.73 6.93
N GLY A 310 20.04 -10.91 7.22
CA GLY A 310 19.50 -11.84 6.24
C GLY A 310 18.14 -11.37 5.71
N GLY A 311 17.80 -11.84 4.51
CA GLY A 311 16.49 -11.60 3.90
C GLY A 311 15.40 -12.46 4.55
N TYR A 312 14.18 -12.29 4.03
CA TYR A 312 13.06 -13.18 4.33
C TYR A 312 13.11 -14.40 3.39
N GLU A 313 12.87 -15.57 3.95
CA GLU A 313 12.75 -16.81 3.21
C GLU A 313 11.34 -17.37 3.38
N TYR A 314 10.83 -18.00 2.33
CA TYR A 314 9.47 -18.53 2.27
C TYR A 314 9.51 -19.97 1.76
N ASN A 315 8.74 -20.87 2.36
CA ASN A 315 8.63 -22.22 1.84
C ASN A 315 7.80 -22.30 0.56
N ASN A 316 6.97 -21.28 0.28
CA ASN A 316 6.03 -21.23 -0.83
C ASN A 316 5.10 -22.45 -0.91
N ASN A 317 4.84 -23.10 0.21
CA ASN A 317 4.00 -24.28 0.23
C ASN A 317 2.52 -23.93 -0.07
N VAL A 318 1.84 -24.87 -0.69
CA VAL A 318 0.39 -24.85 -0.80
C VAL A 318 -0.19 -25.23 0.56
N PHE A 319 -0.99 -24.35 1.11
CA PHE A 319 -1.81 -24.63 2.29
C PHE A 319 -3.24 -24.96 1.86
N GLY A 320 -3.77 -26.07 2.33
CA GLY A 320 -5.19 -26.36 2.26
C GLY A 320 -5.90 -25.64 3.41
N ILE A 321 -6.93 -24.85 3.10
CA ILE A 321 -7.76 -24.16 4.07
C ILE A 321 -9.13 -24.79 4.09
N LEU A 322 -9.56 -25.23 5.26
CA LEU A 322 -10.95 -25.55 5.53
C LEU A 322 -11.62 -24.24 6.01
N CYS A 323 -12.65 -23.81 5.30
CA CYS A 323 -13.35 -22.55 5.61
C CYS A 323 -14.16 -22.63 6.91
N ALA A 324 -14.65 -21.51 7.37
CA ALA A 324 -15.42 -21.38 8.64
C ALA A 324 -16.64 -22.32 8.74
N ASP A 325 -17.25 -22.65 7.61
CA ASP A 325 -18.41 -23.56 7.53
C ASP A 325 -18.06 -25.04 7.80
N GLY A 326 -16.76 -25.38 7.86
CA GLY A 326 -16.27 -26.74 8.07
C GLY A 326 -16.44 -27.68 6.87
N THR A 327 -16.78 -27.15 5.69
CA THR A 327 -17.08 -27.95 4.49
C THR A 327 -16.39 -27.43 3.24
N THR A 328 -16.46 -26.13 3.01
CA THR A 328 -15.81 -25.45 1.87
C THR A 328 -14.31 -25.44 2.07
N LYS A 329 -13.57 -25.52 0.98
CA LYS A 329 -12.10 -25.56 1.01
C LYS A 329 -11.49 -24.63 -0.03
N ALA A 330 -10.36 -24.05 0.33
CA ALA A 330 -9.53 -23.24 -0.55
C ALA A 330 -8.08 -23.71 -0.53
N LYS A 331 -7.32 -23.39 -1.58
CA LYS A 331 -5.86 -23.52 -1.61
C LYS A 331 -5.23 -22.15 -1.52
N LEU A 332 -4.18 -22.00 -0.72
CA LEU A 332 -3.46 -20.77 -0.51
C LEU A 332 -1.95 -21.00 -0.64
N ILE A 333 -1.23 -20.09 -1.29
CA ILE A 333 0.22 -20.00 -1.23
C ILE A 333 0.57 -18.61 -0.72
N MET A 334 1.37 -18.54 0.32
CA MET A 334 1.96 -17.31 0.80
C MET A 334 3.22 -17.00 0.01
N ARG A 335 3.24 -15.92 -0.78
CA ARG A 335 4.33 -15.61 -1.72
C ARG A 335 5.38 -14.67 -1.14
N SER A 336 4.97 -13.74 -0.31
CA SER A 336 5.90 -12.76 0.28
C SER A 336 5.35 -12.16 1.56
N TYR A 337 6.27 -11.66 2.37
CA TYR A 337 6.02 -10.83 3.53
C TYR A 337 7.03 -9.68 3.50
N GLY A 338 6.54 -8.44 3.50
CA GLY A 338 7.41 -7.29 3.33
C GLY A 338 7.50 -6.84 1.85
N SER A 339 7.96 -5.60 1.62
CA SER A 339 8.22 -5.11 0.27
C SER A 339 9.45 -5.81 -0.30
N SER A 340 9.32 -6.37 -1.47
CA SER A 340 10.47 -6.65 -2.33
C SER A 340 11.00 -5.35 -2.94
#